data_c2393fea1ceeeee0179fdfc09f62dbb5
#
_entry.id   c2393fea1ceeeee0179fdfc09f62dbb5
#
_cell.length_a   1.000
_cell.length_b   1.000
_cell.length_c   1.000
_cell.angle_alpha   90.00
_cell.angle_beta   90.00
_cell.angle_gamma   90.00
#
_symmetry.space_group_name_H-M   'P 1'
#
loop_
_entity.id
_entity.type
_entity.pdbx_description
1 polymer ?
#
loop_
_entity_poly.entity_id
_entity_poly.type
_entity_poly.pdbx_seq_one_letter_code
_entity_poly.pdbx_strand_id
1 'polypeptide(L)'
;MKTVIFPAICLFLGACSLVSPVPDDPVRHLLEAALPARTPAASSPAIAIARPSLPPYLERIELVTRNAAGQLKIHEKDLWSEPLDAAITRVMADNLRRLTGSTNIQPVASFITRDYTALVEIRIDRFDPAADGSLLFECTWKLQPVAGGDAAPKAFRTVIPVPPSADPVGARIPAMNEALGRLARTIAKAM
;
A
#
# COMPACT_ATOMS: atom_id res chain seq x y z
N MET A 1 -1.24 -83.99 32.89
CA MET A 1 -1.37 -83.21 31.68
C MET A 1 -1.79 -81.82 32.08
N LYS A 2 -0.85 -80.83 32.10
CA LYS A 2 -1.11 -79.44 32.46
C LYS A 2 -1.06 -78.62 31.15
N THR A 3 -2.23 -78.11 30.75
CA THR A 3 -2.39 -77.25 29.56
C THR A 3 -2.04 -75.81 29.95
N VAL A 4 -0.97 -75.28 29.37
CA VAL A 4 -0.58 -73.88 29.54
C VAL A 4 -1.25 -73.03 28.42
N ILE A 5 -2.18 -72.16 28.81
CA ILE A 5 -2.83 -71.19 27.93
C ILE A 5 -1.96 -69.92 27.90
N PHE A 6 -1.42 -69.63 26.73
CA PHE A 6 -0.64 -68.38 26.46
C PHE A 6 -1.62 -67.27 26.05
N PRO A 7 -1.68 -66.12 26.72
CA PRO A 7 -2.51 -65.03 26.24
C PRO A 7 -1.75 -64.24 25.14
N ALA A 8 -2.35 -64.21 23.96
CA ALA A 8 -1.87 -63.34 22.86
C ALA A 8 -2.18 -61.87 23.18
N ILE A 9 -1.17 -61.10 23.53
CA ILE A 9 -1.26 -59.64 23.68
C ILE A 9 -1.18 -59.02 22.27
N CYS A 10 -2.33 -58.55 21.72
CA CYS A 10 -2.40 -57.72 20.53
C CYS A 10 -1.94 -56.30 20.88
N LEU A 11 -0.71 -55.96 20.51
CA LEU A 11 -0.21 -54.58 20.52
C LEU A 11 -0.88 -53.79 19.38
N PHE A 12 -1.90 -52.98 19.71
CA PHE A 12 -2.42 -51.96 18.81
C PHE A 12 -1.42 -50.80 18.79
N LEU A 13 -0.54 -50.77 17.80
CA LEU A 13 0.25 -49.62 17.43
C LEU A 13 -0.68 -48.60 16.77
N GLY A 14 -1.23 -47.70 17.58
CA GLY A 14 -1.91 -46.50 17.09
C GLY A 14 -0.90 -45.58 16.38
N ALA A 15 -0.83 -45.68 15.07
CA ALA A 15 -0.12 -44.69 14.24
C ALA A 15 -0.88 -43.37 14.31
N CYS A 16 -0.56 -42.51 15.29
CA CYS A 16 -0.88 -41.07 15.22
C CYS A 16 -0.08 -40.49 14.07
N SER A 17 -0.67 -40.42 12.88
CA SER A 17 -0.16 -39.55 11.80
C SER A 17 -0.27 -38.12 12.29
N LEU A 18 0.81 -37.58 12.81
CA LEU A 18 1.03 -36.16 13.00
C LEU A 18 1.08 -35.55 11.59
N VAL A 19 -0.10 -35.29 11.00
CA VAL A 19 -0.21 -34.38 9.86
C VAL A 19 0.09 -32.99 10.41
N SER A 20 1.35 -32.59 10.35
CA SER A 20 1.71 -31.19 10.58
C SER A 20 0.98 -30.38 9.50
N PRO A 21 0.12 -29.41 9.87
CA PRO A 21 -0.47 -28.53 8.87
C PRO A 21 0.68 -27.87 8.12
N VAL A 22 0.67 -27.96 6.78
CA VAL A 22 1.59 -27.23 5.94
C VAL A 22 1.40 -25.74 6.31
N PRO A 23 2.45 -25.03 6.72
CA PRO A 23 2.33 -23.60 6.97
C PRO A 23 1.83 -22.94 5.70
N ASP A 24 0.66 -22.32 5.80
CA ASP A 24 0.07 -21.57 4.70
C ASP A 24 0.86 -20.25 4.65
N ASP A 25 1.82 -20.18 3.73
CA ASP A 25 2.75 -19.06 3.62
C ASP A 25 2.00 -17.75 3.40
N PRO A 26 2.40 -16.66 4.07
CA PRO A 26 1.74 -15.37 3.90
C PRO A 26 1.95 -14.83 2.48
N VAL A 27 0.88 -14.30 1.91
CA VAL A 27 0.92 -13.58 0.63
C VAL A 27 1.49 -12.18 0.86
N ARG A 28 2.49 -11.80 0.07
CA ARG A 28 3.11 -10.47 0.15
C ARG A 28 2.62 -9.59 -0.98
N HIS A 29 2.16 -8.40 -0.60
CA HIS A 29 1.62 -7.40 -1.51
C HIS A 29 2.58 -6.23 -1.69
N LEU A 30 2.58 -5.65 -2.88
CA LEU A 30 3.33 -4.46 -3.22
C LEU A 30 2.40 -3.46 -3.92
N LEU A 31 2.48 -2.19 -3.54
CA LEU A 31 1.82 -1.13 -4.31
C LEU A 31 2.64 -0.80 -5.56
N GLU A 32 1.94 -0.51 -6.65
CA GLU A 32 2.55 -0.22 -7.95
C GLU A 32 1.97 1.03 -8.58
N ALA A 33 2.76 1.70 -9.44
CA ALA A 33 2.28 2.85 -10.19
C ALA A 33 1.30 2.42 -11.27
N ALA A 34 0.06 2.94 -11.21
CA ALA A 34 -1.04 2.57 -12.10
C ALA A 34 -1.08 3.35 -13.42
N LEU A 35 -0.29 4.43 -13.55
CA LEU A 35 -0.35 5.31 -14.71
C LEU A 35 0.61 4.87 -15.81
N PRO A 36 0.24 5.07 -17.11
CA PRO A 36 1.15 4.79 -18.22
C PRO A 36 2.37 5.73 -18.19
N ALA A 37 3.51 5.21 -18.60
CA ALA A 37 4.73 6.01 -18.71
C ALA A 37 4.61 7.01 -19.87
N ARG A 38 5.10 8.23 -19.63
CA ARG A 38 5.22 9.29 -20.64
C ARG A 38 6.69 9.43 -21.09
N THR A 39 6.89 9.89 -22.29
CA THR A 39 8.23 10.22 -22.78
C THR A 39 8.88 11.30 -21.90
N PRO A 40 10.17 11.17 -21.55
CA PRO A 40 10.88 12.15 -20.76
C PRO A 40 10.79 13.55 -21.37
N ALA A 41 10.54 14.57 -20.52
CA ALA A 41 10.49 15.97 -20.93
C ALA A 41 11.86 16.63 -20.72
N ALA A 42 12.28 17.46 -21.66
CA ALA A 42 13.59 18.15 -21.61
C ALA A 42 13.70 19.17 -20.47
N SER A 43 12.56 19.72 -20.02
CA SER A 43 12.49 20.63 -18.86
C SER A 43 11.40 20.14 -17.93
N SER A 44 11.79 19.81 -16.70
CA SER A 44 10.90 19.15 -15.75
C SER A 44 11.15 19.66 -14.35
N PRO A 45 10.09 19.88 -13.54
CA PRO A 45 10.26 20.34 -12.17
C PRO A 45 11.01 19.30 -11.32
N ALA A 46 11.88 19.79 -10.46
CA ALA A 46 12.52 19.00 -9.42
C ALA A 46 11.62 19.00 -8.18
N ILE A 47 11.05 17.84 -7.85
CA ILE A 47 10.07 17.72 -6.76
C ILE A 47 10.48 16.61 -5.80
N ALA A 48 10.43 16.94 -4.51
CA ALA A 48 10.58 15.96 -3.46
C ALA A 48 9.22 15.51 -2.95
N ILE A 49 9.10 14.22 -2.63
CA ILE A 49 7.93 13.64 -2.00
C ILE A 49 8.30 13.23 -0.58
N ALA A 50 7.69 13.86 0.41
CA ALA A 50 7.86 13.47 1.80
C ALA A 50 7.16 12.13 2.09
N ARG A 51 7.63 11.39 3.08
CA ARG A 51 6.88 10.25 3.60
C ARG A 51 5.52 10.71 4.10
N PRO A 52 4.41 10.08 3.70
CA PRO A 52 3.10 10.45 4.20
C PRO A 52 2.95 10.10 5.67
N SER A 53 2.21 10.94 6.38
CA SER A 53 1.69 10.58 7.70
C SER A 53 0.48 9.66 7.52
N LEU A 54 0.49 8.52 8.22
CA LEU A 54 -0.58 7.54 8.22
C LEU A 54 -1.33 7.54 9.55
N PRO A 55 -2.62 7.16 9.56
CA PRO A 55 -3.28 6.84 10.83
C PRO A 55 -2.69 5.55 11.43
N PRO A 56 -2.58 5.43 12.77
CA PRO A 56 -1.86 4.33 13.42
C PRO A 56 -2.32 2.92 13.04
N TYR A 57 -3.60 2.74 12.67
CA TYR A 57 -4.12 1.44 12.24
C TYR A 57 -3.57 0.95 10.89
N LEU A 58 -2.96 1.84 10.09
CA LEU A 58 -2.27 1.52 8.84
C LEU A 58 -0.75 1.36 8.99
N GLU A 59 -0.18 1.75 10.15
CA GLU A 59 1.26 1.61 10.44
C GLU A 59 1.60 0.18 10.88
N ARG A 60 1.28 -0.79 10.02
CA ARG A 60 1.45 -2.21 10.29
C ARG A 60 1.81 -2.98 9.02
N ILE A 61 2.35 -4.18 9.20
CA ILE A 61 2.75 -5.03 8.08
C ILE A 61 1.56 -5.74 7.43
N GLU A 62 0.46 -5.96 8.16
CA GLU A 62 -0.70 -6.68 7.66
C GLU A 62 -1.64 -5.75 6.87
N LEU A 63 -2.26 -6.30 5.84
CA LEU A 63 -3.34 -5.63 5.14
C LEU A 63 -4.56 -5.46 6.07
N VAL A 64 -5.14 -4.27 6.06
CA VAL A 64 -6.35 -3.96 6.81
C VAL A 64 -7.49 -3.67 5.83
N THR A 65 -8.67 -4.21 6.11
CA THR A 65 -9.90 -3.85 5.41
C THR A 65 -10.94 -3.37 6.39
N ARG A 66 -11.94 -2.64 5.89
CA ARG A 66 -13.04 -2.11 6.70
C ARG A 66 -14.38 -2.68 6.23
N ASN A 67 -15.24 -3.10 7.15
CA ASN A 67 -16.62 -3.48 6.82
C ASN A 67 -17.57 -2.26 6.81
N ALA A 68 -18.81 -2.49 6.38
CA ALA A 68 -19.84 -1.43 6.32
C ALA A 68 -20.19 -0.82 7.69
N ALA A 69 -19.98 -1.56 8.78
CA ALA A 69 -20.18 -1.08 10.16
C ALA A 69 -18.99 -0.26 10.69
N GLY A 70 -17.94 -0.04 9.87
CA GLY A 70 -16.75 0.71 10.26
C GLY A 70 -15.70 -0.11 11.03
N GLN A 71 -15.92 -1.41 11.24
CA GLN A 71 -14.98 -2.28 11.94
C GLN A 71 -13.83 -2.67 11.03
N LEU A 72 -12.62 -2.70 11.58
CA LEU A 72 -11.41 -3.09 10.88
C LEU A 72 -11.20 -4.60 11.00
N LYS A 73 -10.82 -5.23 9.87
CA LYS A 73 -10.36 -6.60 9.80
C LYS A 73 -8.89 -6.62 9.40
N ILE A 74 -8.07 -7.24 10.24
CA ILE A 74 -6.65 -7.47 9.97
C ILE A 74 -6.52 -8.81 9.25
N HIS A 75 -5.76 -8.82 8.15
CA HIS A 75 -5.50 -10.02 7.37
C HIS A 75 -4.10 -10.53 7.67
N GLU A 76 -3.97 -11.43 8.65
CA GLU A 76 -2.70 -11.93 9.16
C GLU A 76 -1.82 -12.62 8.10
N LYS A 77 -2.43 -13.11 7.02
CA LYS A 77 -1.74 -13.78 5.91
C LYS A 77 -1.47 -12.87 4.71
N ASP A 78 -2.04 -11.67 4.68
CA ASP A 78 -1.82 -10.68 3.63
C ASP A 78 -0.88 -9.59 4.16
N LEU A 79 0.39 -9.63 3.78
CA LEU A 79 1.42 -8.77 4.33
C LEU A 79 1.93 -7.77 3.29
N TRP A 80 2.27 -6.58 3.72
CA TRP A 80 3.02 -5.64 2.89
C TRP A 80 4.47 -6.10 2.73
N SER A 81 5.03 -5.98 1.52
CA SER A 81 6.45 -6.29 1.24
C SER A 81 7.41 -5.20 1.75
N GLU A 82 6.89 -4.02 2.00
CA GLU A 82 7.61 -2.85 2.53
C GLU A 82 6.66 -2.02 3.42
N PRO A 83 7.16 -1.14 4.31
CA PRO A 83 6.31 -0.23 5.08
C PRO A 83 5.39 0.58 4.17
N LEU A 84 4.10 0.66 4.52
CA LEU A 84 3.07 1.26 3.65
C LEU A 84 3.37 2.72 3.29
N ASP A 85 3.91 3.51 4.22
CA ASP A 85 4.35 4.89 4.00
C ASP A 85 5.47 5.00 2.96
N ALA A 86 6.41 4.06 2.98
CA ALA A 86 7.48 3.97 1.99
C ALA A 86 6.94 3.57 0.61
N ALA A 87 6.06 2.57 0.56
CA ALA A 87 5.37 2.14 -0.64
C ALA A 87 4.62 3.29 -1.31
N ILE A 88 3.82 4.03 -0.54
CA ILE A 88 3.07 5.18 -1.02
C ILE A 88 4.01 6.26 -1.56
N THR A 89 5.09 6.57 -0.85
CA THR A 89 6.09 7.57 -1.30
C THR A 89 6.68 7.19 -2.64
N ARG A 90 7.11 5.93 -2.79
CA ARG A 90 7.69 5.40 -4.03
C ARG A 90 6.69 5.44 -5.17
N VAL A 91 5.46 4.97 -4.95
CA VAL A 91 4.39 4.91 -5.96
C VAL A 91 3.95 6.31 -6.38
N MET A 92 3.87 7.26 -5.45
CA MET A 92 3.55 8.66 -5.78
C MET A 92 4.64 9.29 -6.64
N ALA A 93 5.92 9.08 -6.30
CA ALA A 93 7.03 9.56 -7.12
C ALA A 93 6.98 8.94 -8.54
N ASP A 94 6.73 7.63 -8.65
CA ASP A 94 6.60 6.93 -9.93
C ASP A 94 5.43 7.43 -10.78
N ASN A 95 4.24 7.58 -10.18
CA ASN A 95 3.08 8.11 -10.88
C ASN A 95 3.31 9.55 -11.38
N LEU A 96 3.92 10.40 -10.55
CA LEU A 96 4.22 11.79 -10.96
C LEU A 96 5.28 11.85 -12.05
N ARG A 97 6.33 11.01 -11.99
CA ARG A 97 7.31 10.87 -13.08
C ARG A 97 6.65 10.45 -14.39
N ARG A 98 5.75 9.45 -14.34
CA ARG A 98 5.00 8.99 -15.51
C ARG A 98 4.09 10.07 -16.11
N LEU A 99 3.46 10.89 -15.27
CA LEU A 99 2.58 11.97 -15.73
C LEU A 99 3.33 13.15 -16.34
N THR A 100 4.43 13.55 -15.72
CA THR A 100 5.16 14.77 -16.09
C THR A 100 6.30 14.53 -17.09
N GLY A 101 6.76 13.26 -17.22
CA GLY A 101 7.99 12.94 -17.94
C GLY A 101 9.25 13.38 -17.19
N SER A 102 9.12 13.86 -15.94
CA SER A 102 10.27 14.30 -15.15
C SER A 102 11.03 13.12 -14.58
N THR A 103 12.35 13.11 -14.73
CA THR A 103 13.24 12.18 -14.02
C THR A 103 13.63 12.68 -12.63
N ASN A 104 13.30 13.93 -12.30
CA ASN A 104 13.74 14.61 -11.09
C ASN A 104 12.62 14.73 -10.02
N ILE A 105 11.78 13.70 -9.91
CA ILE A 105 10.77 13.55 -8.85
C ILE A 105 11.18 12.37 -7.97
N GLN A 106 11.54 12.64 -6.71
CA GLN A 106 12.18 11.64 -5.84
C GLN A 106 11.62 11.70 -4.40
N PRO A 107 11.68 10.62 -3.63
CA PRO A 107 11.51 10.67 -2.18
C PRO A 107 12.54 11.62 -1.53
N VAL A 108 12.14 12.35 -0.48
CA VAL A 108 13.03 13.29 0.26
C VAL A 108 14.31 12.64 0.73
N ALA A 109 14.29 11.38 1.14
CA ALA A 109 15.46 10.64 1.62
C ALA A 109 16.40 10.18 0.49
N SER A 110 16.08 10.45 -0.78
CA SER A 110 16.93 10.08 -1.91
C SER A 110 18.16 11.00 -1.97
N PHE A 111 19.36 10.40 -2.00
CA PHE A 111 20.62 11.15 -2.14
C PHE A 111 20.76 11.85 -3.49
N ILE A 112 19.92 11.51 -4.48
CA ILE A 112 19.92 12.07 -5.83
C ILE A 112 19.22 13.44 -5.88
N THR A 113 18.26 13.68 -4.95
CA THR A 113 17.44 14.90 -4.98
C THR A 113 17.94 15.89 -3.93
N ARG A 114 18.96 16.69 -4.26
CA ARG A 114 19.45 17.75 -3.38
C ARG A 114 18.80 19.11 -3.68
N ASP A 115 18.45 19.37 -4.93
CA ASP A 115 17.99 20.68 -5.40
C ASP A 115 16.55 20.57 -5.93
N TYR A 116 15.59 20.29 -5.04
CA TYR A 116 14.18 20.34 -5.42
C TYR A 116 13.61 21.75 -5.21
N THR A 117 12.74 22.13 -6.13
CA THR A 117 12.05 23.42 -6.12
C THR A 117 10.72 23.40 -5.38
N ALA A 118 10.17 22.23 -5.18
CA ALA A 118 8.93 22.04 -4.44
C ALA A 118 8.91 20.73 -3.65
N LEU A 119 8.20 20.73 -2.52
CA LEU A 119 7.96 19.59 -1.65
C LEU A 119 6.48 19.25 -1.66
N VAL A 120 6.17 17.96 -1.87
CA VAL A 120 4.83 17.41 -1.68
C VAL A 120 4.78 16.70 -0.33
N GLU A 121 3.89 17.15 0.55
CA GLU A 121 3.58 16.52 1.83
C GLU A 121 2.15 15.96 1.78
N ILE A 122 1.95 14.74 2.27
CA ILE A 122 0.66 14.06 2.26
C ILE A 122 0.36 13.56 3.68
N ARG A 123 -0.83 13.87 4.18
CA ARG A 123 -1.42 13.23 5.35
C ARG A 123 -2.59 12.39 4.89
N ILE A 124 -2.54 11.11 5.14
CA ILE A 124 -3.60 10.17 4.81
C ILE A 124 -4.51 10.03 6.02
N ASP A 125 -5.80 10.23 5.81
CA ASP A 125 -6.82 10.08 6.84
C ASP A 125 -7.51 8.71 6.70
N ARG A 126 -7.60 8.16 5.46
CA ARG A 126 -8.18 6.84 5.17
C ARG A 126 -7.59 6.22 3.90
N PHE A 127 -7.21 4.93 3.97
CA PHE A 127 -6.66 4.17 2.83
C PHE A 127 -6.88 2.66 2.98
N ASP A 128 -7.96 2.26 3.61
CA ASP A 128 -8.34 0.87 3.84
C ASP A 128 -9.43 0.43 2.84
N PRO A 129 -9.22 -0.64 2.05
CA PRO A 129 -10.25 -1.21 1.18
C PRO A 129 -11.43 -1.73 1.98
N ALA A 130 -12.62 -1.62 1.41
CA ALA A 130 -13.84 -2.21 1.96
C ALA A 130 -13.93 -3.72 1.62
N ALA A 131 -14.86 -4.41 2.29
CA ALA A 131 -15.06 -5.85 2.09
C ALA A 131 -15.53 -6.20 0.66
N ASP A 132 -16.17 -5.27 -0.03
CA ASP A 132 -16.64 -5.40 -1.42
C ASP A 132 -15.59 -4.99 -2.46
N GLY A 133 -14.34 -4.75 -2.05
CA GLY A 133 -13.24 -4.32 -2.90
C GLY A 133 -13.28 -2.85 -3.28
N SER A 134 -14.28 -2.08 -2.82
CA SER A 134 -14.27 -0.63 -2.97
C SER A 134 -13.23 0.03 -2.06
N LEU A 135 -12.85 1.26 -2.37
CA LEU A 135 -11.95 2.06 -1.55
C LEU A 135 -12.47 3.49 -1.46
N LEU A 136 -12.49 4.03 -0.25
CA LEU A 136 -12.59 5.47 -0.03
C LEU A 136 -11.24 5.98 0.45
N PHE A 137 -10.50 6.63 -0.43
CA PHE A 137 -9.22 7.24 -0.09
C PHE A 137 -9.43 8.69 0.31
N GLU A 138 -8.99 9.06 1.51
CA GLU A 138 -9.08 10.42 2.04
C GLU A 138 -7.70 10.91 2.47
N CYS A 139 -7.31 12.08 2.00
CA CYS A 139 -6.04 12.71 2.38
C CYS A 139 -6.11 14.23 2.34
N THR A 140 -5.20 14.85 3.06
CA THR A 140 -4.83 16.26 2.92
C THR A 140 -3.40 16.31 2.40
N TRP A 141 -3.11 17.15 1.40
CA TRP A 141 -1.78 17.29 0.87
C TRP A 141 -1.42 18.76 0.65
N LYS A 142 -0.14 19.03 0.62
CA LYS A 142 0.42 20.35 0.37
C LYS A 142 1.44 20.29 -0.75
N LEU A 143 1.48 21.34 -1.55
CA LEU A 143 2.57 21.64 -2.46
C LEU A 143 3.27 22.89 -1.92
N GLN A 144 4.49 22.72 -1.42
CA GLN A 144 5.28 23.78 -0.80
C GLN A 144 6.47 24.13 -1.69
N PRO A 145 6.56 25.33 -2.23
CA PRO A 145 7.78 25.84 -2.85
C PRO A 145 8.91 25.90 -1.82
N VAL A 146 10.14 25.52 -2.22
CA VAL A 146 11.31 25.46 -1.32
C VAL A 146 12.31 26.57 -1.61
N ALA A 147 12.43 27.02 -2.85
CA ALA A 147 13.37 28.06 -3.24
C ALA A 147 12.67 29.41 -3.48
N GLY A 148 12.99 30.41 -2.65
CA GLY A 148 13.02 31.86 -2.98
C GLY A 148 11.74 32.52 -3.49
N GLY A 149 10.59 31.93 -3.40
CA GLY A 149 9.34 32.53 -3.82
C GLY A 149 8.42 32.85 -2.64
N ASP A 150 7.79 34.02 -2.64
CA ASP A 150 6.72 34.40 -1.69
C ASP A 150 5.42 33.59 -1.87
N ALA A 151 5.46 32.50 -2.63
CA ALA A 151 4.30 31.63 -2.85
C ALA A 151 3.95 30.87 -1.58
N ALA A 152 2.81 31.21 -0.97
CA ALA A 152 2.30 30.50 0.18
C ALA A 152 2.04 29.02 -0.14
N PRO A 153 2.29 28.10 0.80
CA PRO A 153 1.95 26.69 0.63
C PRO A 153 0.47 26.52 0.32
N LYS A 154 0.15 25.76 -0.72
CA LYS A 154 -1.24 25.41 -1.04
C LYS A 154 -1.61 24.09 -0.40
N ALA A 155 -2.64 24.07 0.44
CA ALA A 155 -3.17 22.88 1.07
C ALA A 155 -4.50 22.48 0.42
N PHE A 156 -4.68 21.18 0.19
CA PHE A 156 -5.86 20.61 -0.47
C PHE A 156 -6.33 19.39 0.29
N ARG A 157 -7.66 19.24 0.41
CA ARG A 157 -8.26 17.98 0.83
C ARG A 157 -8.75 17.24 -0.43
N THR A 158 -8.47 15.97 -0.49
CA THR A 158 -8.85 15.12 -1.62
C THR A 158 -9.55 13.86 -1.11
N VAL A 159 -10.69 13.53 -1.73
CA VAL A 159 -11.45 12.30 -1.49
C VAL A 159 -11.61 11.58 -2.80
N ILE A 160 -11.16 10.34 -2.87
CA ILE A 160 -11.17 9.52 -4.09
C ILE A 160 -11.93 8.22 -3.82
N PRO A 161 -13.17 8.10 -4.29
CA PRO A 161 -13.89 6.85 -4.27
C PRO A 161 -13.41 5.93 -5.41
N VAL A 162 -13.15 4.66 -5.11
CA VAL A 162 -12.97 3.59 -6.08
C VAL A 162 -14.15 2.64 -5.92
N PRO A 163 -14.89 2.31 -7.00
CA PRO A 163 -16.11 1.52 -6.92
C PRO A 163 -15.84 0.06 -6.51
N PRO A 164 -16.87 -0.67 -6.06
CA PRO A 164 -16.79 -2.11 -5.81
C PRO A 164 -16.37 -2.91 -7.05
N SER A 165 -15.82 -4.10 -6.82
CA SER A 165 -15.39 -5.02 -7.87
C SER A 165 -16.16 -6.34 -7.80
N ALA A 166 -16.32 -7.01 -8.95
CA ALA A 166 -16.84 -8.37 -9.03
C ALA A 166 -15.90 -9.41 -8.35
N ASP A 167 -14.60 -9.10 -8.26
CA ASP A 167 -13.62 -9.82 -7.44
C ASP A 167 -13.14 -8.93 -6.29
N PRO A 168 -13.84 -8.91 -5.15
CA PRO A 168 -13.51 -8.01 -4.06
C PRO A 168 -12.14 -8.25 -3.41
N VAL A 169 -11.66 -9.49 -3.42
CA VAL A 169 -10.37 -9.83 -2.83
C VAL A 169 -9.23 -9.40 -3.73
N GLY A 170 -9.29 -9.79 -5.01
CA GLY A 170 -8.27 -9.44 -6.00
C GLY A 170 -8.23 -7.95 -6.33
N ALA A 171 -9.32 -7.23 -6.11
CA ALA A 171 -9.40 -5.80 -6.41
C ALA A 171 -8.78 -4.88 -5.34
N ARG A 172 -8.46 -5.35 -4.13
CA ARG A 172 -7.98 -4.51 -3.01
C ARG A 172 -6.74 -3.71 -3.36
N ILE A 173 -5.71 -4.38 -3.83
CA ILE A 173 -4.45 -3.73 -4.19
C ILE A 173 -4.59 -2.88 -5.46
N PRO A 174 -5.24 -3.35 -6.54
CA PRO A 174 -5.56 -2.50 -7.69
C PRO A 174 -6.33 -1.23 -7.34
N ALA A 175 -7.33 -1.30 -6.43
CA ALA A 175 -8.07 -0.12 -5.98
C ALA A 175 -7.18 0.91 -5.27
N MET A 176 -6.25 0.44 -4.43
CA MET A 176 -5.27 1.29 -3.77
C MET A 176 -4.31 1.95 -4.77
N ASN A 177 -3.82 1.18 -5.76
CA ASN A 177 -2.96 1.70 -6.83
C ASN A 177 -3.69 2.75 -7.68
N GLU A 178 -4.96 2.51 -8.01
CA GLU A 178 -5.80 3.45 -8.76
C GLU A 178 -5.99 4.75 -7.98
N ALA A 179 -6.29 4.69 -6.68
CA ALA A 179 -6.47 5.87 -5.85
C ALA A 179 -5.20 6.74 -5.82
N LEU A 180 -4.01 6.14 -5.65
CA LEU A 180 -2.73 6.85 -5.71
C LEU A 180 -2.48 7.45 -7.10
N GLY A 181 -2.83 6.75 -8.17
CA GLY A 181 -2.75 7.29 -9.54
C GLY A 181 -3.66 8.51 -9.74
N ARG A 182 -4.89 8.48 -9.20
CA ARG A 182 -5.81 9.63 -9.24
C ARG A 182 -5.31 10.81 -8.41
N LEU A 183 -4.76 10.57 -7.21
CA LEU A 183 -4.11 11.60 -6.40
C LEU A 183 -2.94 12.24 -7.15
N ALA A 184 -2.08 11.43 -7.77
CA ALA A 184 -0.95 11.95 -8.55
C ALA A 184 -1.42 12.86 -9.70
N ARG A 185 -2.51 12.53 -10.41
CA ARG A 185 -3.11 13.41 -11.41
C ARG A 185 -3.59 14.73 -10.82
N THR A 186 -4.16 14.71 -9.61
CA THR A 186 -4.64 15.91 -8.92
C THR A 186 -3.46 16.82 -8.55
N ILE A 187 -2.38 16.25 -8.01
CA ILE A 187 -1.16 16.97 -7.65
C ILE A 187 -0.50 17.54 -8.91
N ALA A 188 -0.36 16.75 -9.98
CA ALA A 188 0.26 17.19 -11.22
C ALA A 188 -0.45 18.39 -11.88
N LYS A 189 -1.77 18.53 -11.69
CA LYS A 189 -2.53 19.68 -12.17
C LYS A 189 -2.30 20.97 -11.35
N ALA A 190 -1.78 20.85 -10.14
CA ALA A 190 -1.51 21.97 -9.24
C ALA A 190 -0.05 22.44 -9.31
N MET A 191 0.80 21.66 -9.99
CA MET A 191 2.20 21.97 -10.27
C MET A 191 2.34 22.99 -11.40
#